data_bdd7eac8bff8773029748ab16defede3
#
_entry.id   bdd7eac8bff8773029748ab16defede3
#
_cell.length_a   1.000
_cell.length_b   1.000
_cell.length_c   1.000
_cell.angle_alpha   90.00
_cell.angle_beta   90.00
_cell.angle_gamma   90.00
#
_symmetry.space_group_name_H-M   'P 1'
#
loop_
_entity.id
_entity.type
_entity.pdbx_description
1 polymer ?
#
loop_
_entity_poly.entity_id
_entity_poly.type
_entity_poly.pdbx_seq_one_letter_code
_entity_poly.pdbx_strand_id
1 'polypeptide(L)'
;MRILITGGAGYIGYSLVKQLLEDVDQLHSIVIYDNLSRRNYSFFTEAKFDHKPVKLIQGDILDGRMLEQALEGIDCVVHLAAKVTTPFADSDAHTFDQVNHWGSAQLAFAVEKSNVSKIIGGTNDARECCGFLVHRRRHYRS
;
A
#
# COMPACT_ATOMS: atom_id res chain seq x y z
N MET A 1 -7.60 5.71 13.71
CA MET A 1 -7.49 5.41 12.26
C MET A 1 -6.52 4.28 12.05
N ARG A 2 -6.87 3.28 11.26
CA ARG A 2 -6.01 2.15 10.85
C ARG A 2 -5.66 2.33 9.38
N ILE A 3 -4.37 2.27 9.06
CA ILE A 3 -3.86 2.55 7.72
C ILE A 3 -3.19 1.28 7.18
N LEU A 4 -3.52 0.89 5.96
CA LEU A 4 -2.77 -0.12 5.21
C LEU A 4 -1.91 0.57 4.16
N ILE A 5 -0.63 0.21 4.08
CA ILE A 5 0.32 0.76 3.11
C ILE A 5 0.84 -0.39 2.25
N THR A 6 0.40 -0.46 0.99
CA THR A 6 0.96 -1.42 0.04
C THR A 6 2.31 -0.91 -0.48
N GLY A 7 3.29 -1.80 -0.63
CA GLY A 7 4.66 -1.38 -0.94
C GLY A 7 5.34 -0.62 0.21
N GLY A 8 4.82 -0.80 1.43
CA GLY A 8 5.25 -0.06 2.62
C GLY A 8 6.68 -0.37 3.07
N ALA A 9 7.26 -1.51 2.69
CA ALA A 9 8.66 -1.84 2.94
C ALA A 9 9.62 -1.20 1.91
N GLY A 10 9.08 -0.53 0.89
CA GLY A 10 9.88 0.25 -0.06
C GLY A 10 10.45 1.53 0.55
N TYR A 11 11.27 2.24 -0.22
CA TYR A 11 11.94 3.47 0.23
C TYR A 11 10.96 4.57 0.69
N ILE A 12 9.94 4.85 -0.15
CA ILE A 12 8.92 5.85 0.17
C ILE A 12 8.05 5.39 1.33
N GLY A 13 7.63 4.12 1.32
CA GLY A 13 6.79 3.55 2.37
C GLY A 13 7.44 3.59 3.74
N TYR A 14 8.72 3.27 3.82
CA TYR A 14 9.48 3.34 5.05
C TYR A 14 9.51 4.77 5.62
N SER A 15 9.80 5.78 4.79
CA SER A 15 9.81 7.18 5.22
C SER A 15 8.43 7.66 5.66
N LEU A 16 7.37 7.25 4.95
CA LEU A 16 6.00 7.58 5.30
C LEU A 16 5.58 6.97 6.65
N VAL A 17 5.88 5.68 6.88
CA VAL A 17 5.58 5.02 8.16
C VAL A 17 6.25 5.75 9.31
N LYS A 18 7.51 6.13 9.15
CA LYS A 18 8.26 6.88 10.16
C LYS A 18 7.59 8.21 10.51
N GLN A 19 7.20 8.99 9.50
CA GLN A 19 6.49 10.25 9.71
C GLN A 19 5.13 10.06 10.38
N LEU A 20 4.34 9.08 9.91
CA LEU A 20 3.02 8.81 10.50
C LEU A 20 3.11 8.43 11.97
N LEU A 21 4.15 7.75 12.40
CA LEU A 21 4.36 7.39 13.80
C LEU A 21 4.82 8.55 14.69
N GLU A 22 5.39 9.60 14.08
CA GLU A 22 5.84 10.81 14.78
C GLU A 22 4.73 11.87 14.86
N ASP A 23 3.92 12.02 13.80
CA ASP A 23 3.07 13.20 13.60
C ASP A 23 1.57 12.96 13.86
N VAL A 24 1.11 11.72 14.03
CA VAL A 24 -0.33 11.42 14.07
C VAL A 24 -0.78 10.88 15.41
N ASP A 25 -1.28 11.75 16.28
CA ASP A 25 -1.81 11.39 17.61
C ASP A 25 -3.00 10.42 17.58
N GLN A 26 -3.77 10.38 16.47
CA GLN A 26 -4.96 9.54 16.32
C GLN A 26 -4.70 8.25 15.54
N LEU A 27 -3.45 7.91 15.32
CA LEU A 27 -3.08 6.69 14.62
C LEU A 27 -3.23 5.48 15.56
N HIS A 28 -4.11 4.53 15.19
CA HIS A 28 -4.30 3.31 15.98
C HIS A 28 -3.35 2.20 15.55
N SER A 29 -3.17 2.02 14.25
CA SER A 29 -2.22 1.03 13.72
C SER A 29 -1.87 1.28 12.25
N ILE A 30 -0.69 0.82 11.87
CA ILE A 30 -0.23 0.74 10.48
C ILE A 30 -0.06 -0.72 10.11
N VAL A 31 -0.61 -1.11 8.97
CA VAL A 31 -0.37 -2.41 8.35
C VAL A 31 0.45 -2.17 7.08
N ILE A 32 1.63 -2.75 7.03
CA ILE A 32 2.48 -2.77 5.84
C ILE A 32 2.15 -4.04 5.08
N TYR A 33 1.78 -3.91 3.80
CA TYR A 33 1.54 -5.02 2.89
C TYR A 33 2.57 -4.97 1.77
N ASP A 34 3.49 -5.93 1.73
CA ASP A 34 4.64 -5.92 0.83
C ASP A 34 5.10 -7.33 0.52
N ASN A 35 5.52 -7.62 -0.70
CA ASN A 35 6.05 -8.92 -1.07
C ASN A 35 7.56 -9.06 -0.79
N LEU A 36 8.19 -8.00 -0.29
CA LEU A 36 9.63 -7.92 0.04
C LEU A 36 10.56 -8.21 -1.15
N SER A 37 10.09 -8.07 -2.38
CA SER A 37 10.88 -8.36 -3.59
C SER A 37 12.13 -7.49 -3.70
N ARG A 38 12.15 -6.31 -3.08
CA ARG A 38 13.30 -5.40 -3.03
C ARG A 38 14.30 -5.72 -1.91
N ARG A 39 14.01 -6.74 -1.10
CA ARG A 39 14.88 -7.17 0.02
C ARG A 39 15.23 -6.03 0.98
N ASN A 40 14.37 -5.04 1.12
CA ASN A 40 14.55 -3.98 2.11
C ASN A 40 14.01 -4.45 3.46
N TYR A 41 14.91 -4.80 4.35
CA TYR A 41 14.60 -5.32 5.68
C TYR A 41 14.76 -4.27 6.79
N SER A 42 14.81 -2.99 6.46
CA SER A 42 15.03 -1.90 7.42
C SER A 42 14.02 -1.89 8.57
N PHE A 43 12.77 -2.31 8.32
CA PHE A 43 11.74 -2.44 9.38
C PHE A 43 12.09 -3.48 10.44
N PHE A 44 12.88 -4.50 10.10
CA PHE A 44 13.22 -5.57 11.03
C PHE A 44 14.50 -5.29 11.82
N THR A 45 15.30 -4.34 11.35
CA THR A 45 16.61 -4.04 11.95
C THR A 45 16.59 -2.80 12.84
N GLU A 46 15.58 -1.94 12.70
CA GLU A 46 15.47 -0.73 13.50
C GLU A 46 14.57 -0.96 14.72
N ALA A 47 15.17 -0.93 15.92
CA ALA A 47 14.47 -0.96 17.20
C ALA A 47 13.43 0.16 17.41
N LYS A 48 13.42 1.17 16.51
CA LYS A 48 12.47 2.28 16.56
C LYS A 48 11.01 1.88 16.36
N PHE A 49 10.78 0.71 15.76
CA PHE A 49 9.43 0.18 15.56
C PHE A 49 9.00 -0.80 16.66
N ASP A 50 9.91 -1.16 17.57
CA ASP A 50 9.58 -1.96 18.74
C ASP A 50 8.53 -1.20 19.57
N HIS A 51 7.47 -1.91 19.93
CA HIS A 51 6.33 -1.37 20.68
C HIS A 51 5.45 -0.35 19.94
N LYS A 52 5.69 -0.10 18.64
CA LYS A 52 4.82 0.74 17.81
C LYS A 52 3.70 -0.11 17.19
N PRO A 53 2.53 0.48 16.91
CA PRO A 53 1.40 -0.24 16.33
C PRO A 53 1.59 -0.49 14.82
N VAL A 54 2.73 -1.10 14.45
CA VAL A 54 3.07 -1.44 13.06
C VAL A 54 3.10 -2.94 12.89
N LYS A 55 2.36 -3.45 11.91
CA LYS A 55 2.31 -4.87 11.54
C LYS A 55 2.74 -5.04 10.09
N LEU A 56 3.59 -6.01 9.81
CA LEU A 56 3.90 -6.43 8.44
C LEU A 56 3.06 -7.65 8.06
N ILE A 57 2.47 -7.58 6.87
CA ILE A 57 1.88 -8.72 6.16
C ILE A 57 2.70 -8.89 4.88
N GLN A 58 3.43 -10.01 4.79
CA GLN A 58 4.11 -10.37 3.56
C GLN A 58 3.09 -10.92 2.57
N GLY A 59 2.81 -10.18 1.50
CA GLY A 59 1.83 -10.55 0.50
C GLY A 59 2.09 -9.89 -0.85
N ASP A 60 1.59 -10.52 -1.91
CA ASP A 60 1.69 -9.98 -3.26
C ASP A 60 0.45 -9.16 -3.62
N ILE A 61 0.63 -8.03 -4.31
CA ILE A 61 -0.47 -7.16 -4.76
C ILE A 61 -1.39 -7.86 -5.75
N LEU A 62 -0.93 -8.92 -6.39
CA LEU A 62 -1.70 -9.75 -7.31
C LEU A 62 -2.57 -10.80 -6.59
N ASP A 63 -2.35 -11.03 -5.29
CA ASP A 63 -3.18 -11.93 -4.49
C ASP A 63 -4.39 -11.19 -3.90
N GLY A 64 -5.49 -11.17 -4.68
CA GLY A 64 -6.74 -10.51 -4.28
C GLY A 64 -7.33 -11.07 -2.99
N ARG A 65 -7.19 -12.38 -2.72
CA ARG A 65 -7.71 -12.99 -1.49
C ARG A 65 -6.95 -12.51 -0.25
N MET A 66 -5.63 -12.47 -0.34
CA MET A 66 -4.79 -11.98 0.74
C MET A 66 -4.99 -10.48 0.97
N LEU A 67 -5.23 -9.70 -0.09
CA LEU A 67 -5.62 -8.29 0.00
C LEU A 67 -6.94 -8.11 0.75
N GLU A 68 -7.99 -8.87 0.42
CA GLU A 68 -9.27 -8.82 1.12
C GLU A 68 -9.10 -9.06 2.63
N GLN A 69 -8.29 -10.05 3.01
CA GLN A 69 -7.98 -10.31 4.43
C GLN A 69 -7.19 -9.17 5.07
N ALA A 70 -6.20 -8.62 4.36
CA ALA A 70 -5.38 -7.53 4.88
C ALA A 70 -6.17 -6.23 5.10
N LEU A 71 -7.27 -6.05 4.36
CA LEU A 71 -8.14 -4.88 4.45
C LEU A 71 -9.17 -4.96 5.59
N GLU A 72 -9.23 -6.07 6.33
CA GLU A 72 -10.15 -6.20 7.46
C GLU A 72 -9.87 -5.16 8.54
N GLY A 73 -10.85 -4.30 8.82
CA GLY A 73 -10.77 -3.26 9.82
C GLY A 73 -9.85 -2.08 9.45
N ILE A 74 -9.47 -1.94 8.19
CA ILE A 74 -8.70 -0.81 7.67
C ILE A 74 -9.63 0.36 7.30
N ASP A 75 -9.25 1.57 7.69
CA ASP A 75 -9.98 2.80 7.39
C ASP A 75 -9.46 3.50 6.13
N CYS A 76 -8.13 3.46 5.91
CA CYS A 76 -7.46 4.16 4.84
C CYS A 76 -6.37 3.28 4.21
N VAL A 77 -6.25 3.33 2.90
CA VAL A 77 -5.19 2.65 2.14
C VAL A 77 -4.28 3.68 1.50
N VAL A 78 -2.97 3.49 1.63
CA VAL A 78 -1.95 4.19 0.85
C VAL A 78 -1.30 3.18 -0.10
N HIS A 79 -1.51 3.38 -1.40
CA HIS A 79 -1.02 2.46 -2.42
C HIS A 79 0.32 2.95 -2.99
N LEU A 80 1.40 2.29 -2.59
CA LEU A 80 2.77 2.56 -3.04
C LEU A 80 3.41 1.33 -3.71
N ALA A 81 2.72 0.18 -3.73
CA ALA A 81 3.22 -1.00 -4.40
C ALA A 81 3.27 -0.76 -5.91
N ALA A 82 4.47 -0.68 -6.45
CA ALA A 82 4.73 -0.52 -7.87
C ALA A 82 6.10 -1.08 -8.24
N LYS A 83 6.23 -1.59 -9.45
CA LYS A 83 7.53 -1.72 -10.11
C LYS A 83 7.91 -0.39 -10.72
N VAL A 84 9.08 0.11 -10.37
CA VAL A 84 9.64 1.34 -10.93
C VAL A 84 10.69 1.00 -11.97
N THR A 85 10.82 1.85 -12.99
CA THR A 85 11.76 1.70 -14.09
C THR A 85 13.19 1.61 -13.59
N THR A 86 13.88 0.55 -13.97
CA THR A 86 15.33 0.44 -13.84
C THR A 86 15.93 0.49 -15.24
N PRO A 87 17.24 0.73 -15.41
CA PRO A 87 17.89 0.75 -16.73
C PRO A 87 17.68 -0.50 -17.59
N PHE A 88 17.18 -1.60 -17.00
CA PHE A 88 16.89 -2.88 -17.68
C PHE A 88 15.39 -3.20 -17.73
N ALA A 89 14.53 -2.20 -17.55
CA ALA A 89 13.07 -2.40 -17.49
C ALA A 89 12.45 -2.92 -18.80
N ASP A 90 13.07 -2.63 -19.95
CA ASP A 90 12.55 -3.03 -21.25
C ASP A 90 12.47 -4.55 -21.44
N SER A 91 13.26 -5.31 -20.68
CA SER A 91 13.24 -6.78 -20.73
C SER A 91 12.12 -7.41 -19.88
N ASP A 92 11.41 -6.64 -19.05
CA ASP A 92 10.43 -7.14 -18.08
C ASP A 92 9.10 -6.35 -18.12
N ALA A 93 8.75 -5.80 -19.29
CA ALA A 93 7.53 -5.00 -19.47
C ALA A 93 6.27 -5.70 -18.98
N HIS A 94 6.19 -7.03 -19.16
CA HIS A 94 5.07 -7.84 -18.70
C HIS A 94 4.87 -7.80 -17.18
N THR A 95 5.95 -7.90 -16.41
CA THR A 95 5.87 -7.83 -14.95
C THR A 95 5.52 -6.41 -14.47
N PHE A 96 5.95 -5.38 -15.19
CA PHE A 96 5.52 -4.00 -14.92
C PHE A 96 4.02 -3.84 -15.08
N ASP A 97 3.46 -4.33 -16.18
CA ASP A 97 2.02 -4.27 -16.44
C ASP A 97 1.24 -5.06 -15.39
N GLN A 98 1.69 -6.27 -15.05
CA GLN A 98 1.05 -7.05 -14.01
C GLN A 98 1.00 -6.34 -12.67
N VAL A 99 2.13 -5.82 -12.18
CA VAL A 99 2.18 -5.19 -10.86
C VAL A 99 1.48 -3.84 -10.86
N ASN A 100 1.77 -2.98 -11.83
CA ASN A 100 1.30 -1.59 -11.79
C ASN A 100 -0.16 -1.46 -12.25
N HIS A 101 -0.58 -2.24 -13.24
CA HIS A 101 -1.95 -2.20 -13.74
C HIS A 101 -2.85 -3.21 -13.03
N TRP A 102 -2.56 -4.51 -13.17
CA TRP A 102 -3.41 -5.54 -12.56
C TRP A 102 -3.38 -5.55 -11.05
N GLY A 103 -2.22 -5.29 -10.43
CA GLY A 103 -2.10 -5.16 -8.97
C GLY A 103 -2.94 -4.01 -8.44
N SER A 104 -2.93 -2.85 -9.09
CA SER A 104 -3.79 -1.71 -8.73
C SER A 104 -5.27 -2.02 -8.91
N ALA A 105 -5.65 -2.74 -9.98
CA ALA A 105 -7.01 -3.20 -10.20
C ALA A 105 -7.46 -4.18 -9.11
N GLN A 106 -6.64 -5.16 -8.75
CA GLN A 106 -6.92 -6.10 -7.66
C GLN A 106 -7.15 -5.37 -6.33
N LEU A 107 -6.29 -4.40 -6.02
CA LEU A 107 -6.48 -3.58 -4.82
C LEU A 107 -7.81 -2.82 -4.85
N ALA A 108 -8.16 -2.20 -5.99
CA ALA A 108 -9.41 -1.47 -6.15
C ALA A 108 -10.63 -2.39 -5.92
N PHE A 109 -10.64 -3.59 -6.48
CA PHE A 109 -11.69 -4.58 -6.24
C PHE A 109 -11.78 -5.01 -4.78
N ALA A 110 -10.65 -5.25 -4.12
CA ALA A 110 -10.63 -5.61 -2.71
C ALA A 110 -11.14 -4.47 -1.82
N VAL A 111 -10.76 -3.22 -2.13
CA VAL A 111 -11.26 -2.03 -1.43
C VAL A 111 -12.76 -1.84 -1.61
N GLU A 112 -13.30 -2.08 -2.81
CA GLU A 112 -14.74 -1.96 -3.08
C GLU A 112 -15.58 -2.89 -2.19
N LYS A 113 -15.07 -4.08 -1.89
CA LYS A 113 -15.72 -5.06 -1.01
C LYS A 113 -15.47 -4.80 0.47
N SER A 114 -14.59 -3.89 0.82
CA SER A 114 -14.18 -3.59 2.21
C SER A 114 -14.92 -2.40 2.81
N ASN A 115 -14.61 -2.08 4.06
CA ASN A 115 -15.08 -0.86 4.73
C ASN A 115 -14.11 0.32 4.64
N VAL A 116 -13.10 0.23 3.80
CA VAL A 116 -12.15 1.31 3.58
C VAL A 116 -12.86 2.57 3.07
N SER A 117 -12.64 3.69 3.75
CA SER A 117 -13.28 4.96 3.42
C SER A 117 -12.45 5.81 2.45
N LYS A 118 -11.16 5.58 2.39
CA LYS A 118 -10.23 6.39 1.60
C LYS A 118 -9.08 5.56 1.04
N ILE A 119 -8.79 5.77 -0.24
CA ILE A 119 -7.57 5.26 -0.89
C ILE A 119 -6.78 6.44 -1.43
N ILE A 120 -5.47 6.42 -1.22
CA ILE A 120 -4.50 7.39 -1.72
C ILE A 120 -3.48 6.58 -2.52
N GLY A 121 -3.29 6.92 -3.77
CA GLY A 121 -2.30 6.28 -4.64
C GLY A 121 -1.44 7.31 -5.34
N GLY A 122 -0.21 6.94 -5.65
CA GLY A 122 0.69 7.71 -6.49
C GLY A 122 1.33 6.79 -7.54
N THR A 123 1.45 7.25 -8.77
CA THR A 123 2.25 6.59 -9.80
C THR A 123 3.56 7.32 -9.96
N ASN A 124 4.65 6.58 -10.17
CA ASN A 124 5.97 7.16 -10.42
C ASN A 124 6.18 7.58 -11.88
N ASP A 125 5.16 7.44 -12.73
CA ASP A 125 5.25 7.85 -14.12
C ASP A 125 4.70 9.25 -14.28
N ALA A 126 5.60 10.21 -14.56
CA ALA A 126 5.24 11.59 -14.85
C ALA A 126 4.42 11.74 -16.14
N ARG A 127 4.26 10.69 -16.94
CA ARG A 127 3.48 10.66 -18.18
C ARG A 127 2.07 10.12 -18.01
N GLU A 128 1.82 9.35 -16.96
CA GLU A 128 0.51 8.84 -16.60
C GLU A 128 0.14 9.34 -15.21
N CYS A 129 -0.36 10.57 -15.13
CA CYS A 129 -1.16 11.01 -14.01
C CYS A 129 -2.45 10.17 -13.99
N CYS A 130 -2.37 8.93 -13.54
CA CYS A 130 -3.55 8.20 -13.12
C CYS A 130 -4.08 8.90 -11.88
N GLY A 131 -5.19 9.59 -12.09
CA GLY A 131 -5.81 10.45 -11.11
C GLY A 131 -6.00 9.72 -9.78
N PHE A 132 -5.82 10.47 -8.72
CA PHE A 132 -6.13 10.03 -7.37
C PHE A 132 -7.54 9.46 -7.32
N LEU A 133 -7.66 8.15 -7.15
CA LEU A 133 -8.96 7.54 -6.88
C LEU A 133 -9.29 7.78 -5.40
N VAL A 134 -9.94 8.90 -5.13
CA VAL A 134 -10.53 9.15 -3.81
C VAL A 134 -11.91 8.51 -3.82
N HIS A 135 -12.01 7.29 -3.32
CA HIS A 135 -13.29 6.65 -3.11
C HIS A 135 -13.86 7.13 -1.77
N ARG A 136 -14.84 8.04 -1.83
CA ARG A 136 -15.67 8.40 -0.67
C ARG A 136 -16.96 7.60 -0.77
N ARG A 137 -17.12 6.52 0.00
CA ARG A 137 -18.45 5.94 0.21
C ARG A 137 -19.34 6.98 0.90
N ARG A 138 -20.32 7.51 0.19
CA ARG A 138 -21.47 8.15 0.83
C ARG A 138 -22.28 7.03 1.46
N HIS A 139 -22.37 7.03 2.80
CA HIS A 139 -23.41 6.26 3.46
C HIS A 139 -24.76 6.83 3.05
N TYR A 140 -25.44 6.14 2.15
CA TYR A 140 -26.88 6.27 2.06
C TYR A 140 -27.44 5.57 3.30
N ARG A 141 -27.87 6.33 4.30
CA ARG A 141 -28.80 5.84 5.31
C ARG A 141 -30.15 5.74 4.62
N SER A 142 -30.65 4.52 4.42
CA SER A 142 -32.06 4.23 4.22
C SER A 142 -32.78 4.37 5.55
#